data_6b888d18a5a15ca4505e8b68d8ee2793
#
_entry.id   6b888d18a5a15ca4505e8b68d8ee2793
#
_cell.length_a   1.000
_cell.length_b   1.000
_cell.length_c   1.000
_cell.angle_alpha   90.00
_cell.angle_beta   90.00
_cell.angle_gamma   90.00
#
_symmetry.space_group_name_H-M   'P 1'
#
loop_
_entity.id
_entity.type
_entity.pdbx_description
1 polymer ?
#
loop_
_entity_poly.entity_id
_entity_poly.type
_entity_poly.pdbx_seq_one_letter_code
_entity_poly.pdbx_strand_id
1 'polypeptide(L)'
;MNKVKVIALFGKAGSGKDTILRALVKVDPDKFNEIVSCTTRPPREGEQEGVNYHFLTIDQFTEKVLNGDMLEATEFNDWHYGTALSSLSKDKINVGVFNPQGIRCLMEDKLVDLTAYYLSLIHI
;
A
#
# COMPACT_ATOMS: atom_id res chain seq x y z
N MET A 1 23.61 0.07 2.97
CA MET A 1 22.29 -0.39 3.41
C MET A 1 21.46 -0.81 2.22
N ASN A 2 20.86 -1.98 2.31
CA ASN A 2 19.99 -2.45 1.25
C ASN A 2 18.66 -1.69 1.31
N LYS A 3 18.22 -1.22 0.16
CA LYS A 3 16.94 -0.57 0.05
C LYS A 3 15.81 -1.60 0.09
N VAL A 4 14.66 -1.19 0.60
CA VAL A 4 13.43 -1.99 0.54
C VAL A 4 12.83 -1.82 -0.84
N LYS A 5 12.59 -2.93 -1.54
CA LYS A 5 12.01 -2.90 -2.89
C LYS A 5 10.50 -2.81 -2.81
N VAL A 6 9.94 -1.84 -3.51
CA VAL A 6 8.50 -1.61 -3.55
C VAL A 6 8.04 -1.44 -4.99
N ILE A 7 7.04 -2.23 -5.38
CA ILE A 7 6.28 -2.01 -6.61
C ILE A 7 4.97 -1.35 -6.21
N ALA A 8 4.76 -0.14 -6.68
CA ALA A 8 3.55 0.63 -6.40
C ALA A 8 2.63 0.65 -7.61
N LEU A 9 1.40 0.19 -7.41
CA LEU A 9 0.36 0.24 -8.44
C LEU A 9 -0.55 1.41 -8.12
N PHE A 10 -0.87 2.21 -9.13
CA PHE A 10 -1.77 3.35 -8.96
C PHE A 10 -2.63 3.55 -10.20
N GLY A 11 -3.71 4.28 -10.07
CA GLY A 11 -4.65 4.50 -11.16
C GLY A 11 -6.06 4.70 -10.64
N LYS A 12 -7.00 4.83 -11.56
CA LYS A 12 -8.40 5.05 -11.22
C LYS A 12 -9.03 3.84 -10.55
N ALA A 13 -10.04 4.06 -9.73
CA ALA A 13 -10.87 3.00 -9.19
C ALA A 13 -11.42 2.15 -10.34
N GLY A 14 -11.45 0.83 -10.14
CA GLY A 14 -11.92 -0.09 -11.16
C GLY A 14 -10.91 -0.42 -12.25
N SER A 15 -9.65 0.01 -12.11
CA SER A 15 -8.59 -0.29 -13.09
C SER A 15 -8.01 -1.70 -12.94
N GLY A 16 -8.46 -2.47 -11.93
CA GLY A 16 -7.96 -3.83 -11.72
C GLY A 16 -6.69 -3.91 -10.88
N LYS A 17 -6.34 -2.84 -10.16
CA LYS A 17 -5.12 -2.79 -9.34
C LYS A 17 -5.02 -3.94 -8.35
N ASP A 18 -6.09 -4.21 -7.62
CA ASP A 18 -6.10 -5.29 -6.62
C ASP A 18 -5.98 -6.65 -7.27
N THR A 19 -6.60 -6.84 -8.42
CA THR A 19 -6.53 -8.10 -9.17
C THR A 19 -5.10 -8.38 -9.60
N ILE A 20 -4.41 -7.38 -10.13
CA ILE A 20 -3.02 -7.51 -10.56
C ILE A 20 -2.10 -7.77 -9.36
N LEU A 21 -2.31 -7.05 -8.27
CA LEU A 21 -1.54 -7.22 -7.04
C LEU A 21 -1.61 -8.67 -6.55
N ARG A 22 -2.83 -9.19 -6.42
CA ARG A 22 -3.04 -10.56 -5.93
C ARG A 22 -2.49 -11.60 -6.89
N ALA A 23 -2.60 -11.35 -8.20
CA ALA A 23 -2.06 -12.25 -9.21
C ALA A 23 -0.54 -12.36 -9.11
N LEU A 24 0.16 -11.24 -8.93
CA LEU A 24 1.60 -11.22 -8.76
C LEU A 24 2.03 -12.04 -7.54
N VAL A 25 1.40 -11.80 -6.41
CA VAL A 25 1.74 -12.50 -5.15
C VAL A 25 1.44 -13.98 -5.27
N LYS A 26 0.34 -14.33 -5.91
CA LYS A 26 -0.06 -15.74 -6.08
C LYS A 26 0.88 -16.51 -6.99
N VAL A 27 1.43 -15.85 -8.02
CA VAL A 27 2.34 -16.50 -8.97
C VAL A 27 3.65 -16.89 -8.29
N ASP A 28 4.18 -16.03 -7.42
CA ASP A 28 5.43 -16.31 -6.73
C ASP A 28 5.42 -15.71 -5.31
N PRO A 29 4.78 -16.39 -4.35
CA PRO A 29 4.67 -15.88 -2.98
C PRO A 29 6.00 -15.82 -2.25
N ASP A 30 7.02 -16.54 -2.73
CA ASP A 30 8.36 -16.47 -2.15
C ASP A 30 9.10 -15.20 -2.57
N LYS A 31 8.73 -14.63 -3.72
CA LYS A 31 9.37 -13.44 -4.28
C LYS A 31 8.65 -12.15 -3.90
N PHE A 32 7.32 -12.19 -3.80
CA PHE A 32 6.49 -11.01 -3.60
C PHE A 32 5.79 -11.02 -2.25
N ASN A 33 5.72 -9.86 -1.63
CA ASN A 33 4.98 -9.64 -0.40
C ASN A 33 3.87 -8.62 -0.68
N GLU A 34 2.63 -8.99 -0.36
CA GLU A 34 1.50 -8.07 -0.49
C GLU A 34 1.50 -7.08 0.66
N ILE A 35 1.50 -5.79 0.32
CA ILE A 35 1.34 -4.73 1.31
C ILE A 35 -0.16 -4.55 1.57
N VAL A 36 -0.57 -4.72 2.83
CA VAL A 36 -1.93 -4.39 3.27
C VAL A 36 -1.88 -3.04 3.95
N SER A 37 -2.46 -2.03 3.32
CA SER A 37 -2.43 -0.66 3.82
C SER A 37 -3.33 -0.47 5.03
N CYS A 38 -3.03 0.56 5.83
CA CYS A 38 -3.87 0.99 6.94
C CYS A 38 -4.82 2.10 6.50
N THR A 39 -6.01 2.12 7.06
CA THR A 39 -6.96 3.22 6.81
C THR A 39 -7.82 3.49 8.04
N THR A 40 -8.24 4.74 8.20
CA THR A 40 -9.24 5.12 9.19
C THR A 40 -10.67 5.06 8.65
N ARG A 41 -10.81 4.77 7.35
CA ARG A 41 -12.11 4.57 6.73
C ARG A 41 -12.76 3.31 7.29
N PRO A 42 -14.04 3.36 7.64
CA PRO A 42 -14.74 2.15 8.09
C PRO A 42 -14.79 1.09 6.98
N PRO A 43 -14.78 -0.20 7.35
CA PRO A 43 -14.91 -1.26 6.35
C PRO A 43 -16.20 -1.12 5.55
N ARG A 44 -16.09 -1.37 4.24
CA ARG A 44 -17.26 -1.48 3.37
C ARG A 44 -17.74 -2.93 3.36
N GLU A 45 -18.96 -3.13 2.86
CA GLU A 45 -19.51 -4.47 2.73
C GLU A 45 -18.56 -5.37 1.94
N GLY A 46 -18.30 -6.55 2.49
CA GLY A 46 -17.41 -7.52 1.86
C GLY A 46 -15.93 -7.32 2.17
N GLU A 47 -15.56 -6.22 2.79
CA GLU A 47 -14.15 -5.99 3.18
C GLU A 47 -13.82 -6.68 4.50
N GLN A 48 -12.57 -7.15 4.61
CA GLN A 48 -12.11 -7.88 5.78
C GLN A 48 -10.83 -7.28 6.33
N GLU A 49 -10.73 -7.26 7.66
CA GLU A 49 -9.53 -6.82 8.36
C GLU A 49 -8.33 -7.68 7.95
N GLY A 50 -7.22 -7.01 7.62
CA GLY A 50 -5.98 -7.69 7.25
C GLY A 50 -5.94 -8.26 5.84
N VAL A 51 -7.03 -8.14 5.10
CA VAL A 51 -7.13 -8.58 3.70
C VAL A 51 -7.21 -7.37 2.77
N ASN A 52 -8.23 -6.54 2.94
CA ASN A 52 -8.40 -5.32 2.14
C ASN A 52 -7.60 -4.17 2.72
N TYR A 53 -7.69 -3.99 4.03
CA TYR A 53 -6.98 -2.98 4.80
C TYR A 53 -6.78 -3.46 6.23
N HIS A 54 -5.88 -2.80 6.93
CA HIS A 54 -5.87 -2.77 8.39
C HIS A 54 -6.74 -1.57 8.79
N PHE A 55 -7.91 -1.84 9.33
CA PHE A 55 -8.87 -0.79 9.71
C PHE A 55 -8.55 -0.31 11.11
N LEU A 56 -8.17 0.95 11.22
CA LEU A 56 -7.71 1.58 12.46
C LEU A 56 -8.64 2.71 12.86
N THR A 57 -8.70 3.00 14.16
CA THR A 57 -9.27 4.26 14.62
C THR A 57 -8.30 5.39 14.28
N ILE A 58 -8.81 6.63 14.30
CA ILE A 58 -7.93 7.79 14.07
C ILE A 58 -6.83 7.87 15.16
N ASP A 59 -7.15 7.49 16.39
CA ASP A 59 -6.17 7.48 17.46
C ASP A 59 -5.07 6.44 17.23
N GLN A 60 -5.43 5.26 16.77
CA GLN A 60 -4.47 4.20 16.43
C GLN A 60 -3.57 4.61 15.27
N PHE A 61 -4.15 5.22 14.25
CA PHE A 61 -3.40 5.70 13.09
C PHE A 61 -2.42 6.80 13.49
N THR A 62 -2.88 7.76 14.28
CA THR A 62 -2.06 8.87 14.76
C THR A 62 -0.89 8.38 15.61
N GLU A 63 -1.14 7.39 16.47
CA GLU A 63 -0.09 6.80 17.29
C GLU A 63 1.00 6.18 16.44
N LYS A 64 0.62 5.46 15.37
CA LYS A 64 1.61 4.87 14.46
C LYS A 64 2.46 5.93 13.77
N VAL A 65 1.83 7.02 13.33
CA VAL A 65 2.54 8.13 12.70
C VAL A 65 3.54 8.76 13.69
N LEU A 66 3.10 9.03 14.92
CA LEU A 66 3.94 9.68 15.92
C LEU A 66 5.10 8.78 16.36
N ASN A 67 4.91 7.47 16.35
CA ASN A 67 5.95 6.51 16.72
C ASN A 67 6.94 6.24 15.57
N GLY A 68 6.72 6.82 14.40
CA GLY A 68 7.59 6.57 13.24
C GLY A 68 7.39 5.20 12.61
N ASP A 69 6.24 4.57 12.82
CA ASP A 69 5.94 3.22 12.33
C ASP A 69 5.35 3.21 10.93
N MET A 70 5.16 4.36 10.31
CA MET A 70 4.56 4.46 8.98
C MET A 70 5.60 4.84 7.94
N LEU A 71 5.63 4.08 6.85
CA LEU A 71 6.46 4.39 5.69
C LEU A 71 5.95 5.64 4.98
N GLU A 72 4.63 5.73 4.82
CA GLU A 72 3.96 6.90 4.25
C GLU A 72 2.58 7.02 4.88
N ALA A 73 2.05 8.23 4.89
CA ALA A 73 0.70 8.50 5.38
C ALA A 73 0.11 9.67 4.60
N THR A 74 -1.11 9.49 4.12
CA THR A 74 -1.81 10.48 3.30
C THR A 74 -3.25 10.62 3.75
N GLU A 75 -3.92 11.65 3.26
CA GLU A 75 -5.33 11.88 3.51
C GLU A 75 -6.07 11.98 2.17
N PHE A 76 -7.22 11.32 2.08
CA PHE A 76 -8.05 11.35 0.90
C PHE A 76 -9.52 11.20 1.31
N ASN A 77 -10.38 12.10 0.85
CA ASN A 77 -11.81 12.13 1.18
C ASN A 77 -12.08 12.06 2.69
N ASP A 78 -11.32 12.83 3.47
CA ASP A 78 -11.41 12.93 4.93
C ASP A 78 -10.99 11.67 5.70
N TRP A 79 -10.51 10.65 4.99
CA TRP A 79 -9.95 9.44 5.60
C TRP A 79 -8.43 9.43 5.45
N HIS A 80 -7.77 8.78 6.40
CA HIS A 80 -6.33 8.61 6.36
C HIS A 80 -5.98 7.24 5.77
N TYR A 81 -4.88 7.20 5.02
CA TYR A 81 -4.35 5.98 4.42
C TYR A 81 -2.84 5.96 4.63
N GLY A 82 -2.29 4.79 4.87
CA GLY A 82 -0.85 4.69 5.03
C GLY A 82 -0.36 3.27 5.00
N THR A 83 0.97 3.13 4.99
CA THR A 83 1.64 1.84 4.97
C THR A 83 2.50 1.73 6.22
N ALA A 84 2.19 0.73 7.07
CA ALA A 84 2.98 0.46 8.24
C ALA A 84 4.29 -0.23 7.86
N LEU A 85 5.38 0.13 8.53
CA LEU A 85 6.68 -0.50 8.30
C LEU A 85 6.62 -2.00 8.56
N SER A 86 5.78 -2.43 9.50
CA SER A 86 5.61 -3.85 9.81
C SER A 86 5.00 -4.65 8.67
N SER A 87 4.38 -4.00 7.69
CA SER A 87 3.81 -4.67 6.51
C SER A 87 4.86 -5.01 5.46
N LEU A 88 6.07 -4.51 5.60
CA LEU A 88 7.11 -4.66 4.59
C LEU A 88 8.01 -5.85 4.87
N SER A 89 8.42 -6.53 3.82
CA SER A 89 9.44 -7.57 3.86
C SER A 89 10.77 -7.00 3.37
N LYS A 90 11.84 -7.31 4.07
CA LYS A 90 13.20 -6.92 3.65
C LYS A 90 13.74 -7.85 2.57
N ASP A 91 13.22 -9.08 2.51
CA ASP A 91 13.75 -10.13 1.65
C ASP A 91 12.94 -10.32 0.37
N LYS A 92 11.76 -9.72 0.30
CA LYS A 92 10.86 -9.86 -0.84
C LYS A 92 10.62 -8.51 -1.51
N ILE A 93 10.06 -8.56 -2.71
CA ILE A 93 9.57 -7.36 -3.40
C ILE A 93 8.18 -7.06 -2.86
N ASN A 94 8.01 -5.90 -2.25
CA ASN A 94 6.73 -5.49 -1.68
C ASN A 94 5.87 -4.88 -2.77
N VAL A 95 4.62 -5.33 -2.88
CA VAL A 95 3.69 -4.85 -3.89
C VAL A 95 2.47 -4.26 -3.20
N GLY A 96 2.12 -3.05 -3.54
CA GLY A 96 0.98 -2.38 -2.93
C GLY A 96 0.27 -1.43 -3.87
N VAL A 97 -0.94 -1.03 -3.49
CA VAL A 97 -1.72 -0.01 -4.19
C VAL A 97 -1.59 1.30 -3.44
N PHE A 98 -1.23 2.35 -4.17
CA PHE A 98 -0.99 3.67 -3.59
C PHE A 98 -1.76 4.74 -4.34
N ASN A 99 -2.10 5.83 -3.65
CA ASN A 99 -2.58 7.03 -4.31
C ASN A 99 -1.37 7.88 -4.77
N PRO A 100 -1.57 8.91 -5.62
CA PRO A 100 -0.45 9.71 -6.10
C PRO A 100 0.36 10.38 -5.00
N GLN A 101 -0.29 10.78 -3.90
CA GLN A 101 0.42 11.40 -2.76
C GLN A 101 1.33 10.37 -2.08
N GLY A 102 0.85 9.15 -1.91
CA GLY A 102 1.67 8.07 -1.35
C GLY A 102 2.88 7.76 -2.21
N ILE A 103 2.71 7.76 -3.52
CA ILE A 103 3.81 7.54 -4.45
C ILE A 103 4.87 8.63 -4.31
N ARG A 104 4.45 9.89 -4.17
CA ARG A 104 5.39 11.00 -3.96
C ARG A 104 6.20 10.81 -2.67
N CYS A 105 5.54 10.38 -1.58
CA CYS A 105 6.23 10.07 -0.33
C CYS A 105 7.27 8.98 -0.52
N LEU A 106 6.93 7.93 -1.26
CA LEU A 106 7.85 6.84 -1.53
C LEU A 106 9.04 7.27 -2.38
N MET A 107 8.81 8.14 -3.36
CA MET A 107 9.87 8.65 -4.23
C MET A 107 10.91 9.45 -3.45
N GLU A 108 10.51 10.10 -2.39
CA GLU A 108 11.40 10.93 -1.57
C GLU A 108 12.13 10.12 -0.49
N ASP A 109 11.70 8.87 -0.25
CA ASP A 109 12.29 8.03 0.79
C ASP A 109 13.54 7.33 0.25
N LYS A 110 14.68 7.65 0.85
CA LYS A 110 15.99 7.12 0.40
C LYS A 110 16.17 5.63 0.66
N LEU A 111 15.34 5.05 1.53
CA LEU A 111 15.42 3.61 1.86
C LEU A 111 14.56 2.75 0.94
N VAL A 112 13.79 3.38 0.07
CA VAL A 112 12.87 2.69 -0.84
C VAL A 112 13.44 2.68 -2.25
N ASP A 113 13.50 1.48 -2.85
CA ASP A 113 13.76 1.29 -4.26
C ASP A 113 12.40 1.09 -4.94
N LEU A 114 11.89 2.14 -5.57
CA LEU A 114 10.52 2.21 -6.06
C LEU A 114 10.42 1.99 -7.55
N THR A 115 9.49 1.12 -7.96
CA THR A 115 9.01 1.03 -9.34
C THR A 115 7.49 1.24 -9.29
N ALA A 116 7.01 2.25 -10.01
CA ALA A 116 5.60 2.60 -10.01
C ALA A 116 4.97 2.32 -11.37
N TYR A 117 3.79 1.70 -11.35
CA TYR A 117 3.03 1.39 -12.57
C TYR A 117 1.66 2.04 -12.51
N TYR A 118 1.35 2.84 -13.51
CA TYR A 118 0.02 3.41 -13.69
C TYR A 118 -0.85 2.42 -14.46
N LEU A 119 -2.03 2.14 -13.89
CA LEU A 119 -3.01 1.27 -14.52
C LEU A 119 -4.21 2.08 -14.97
N SER A 120 -4.58 1.91 -16.24
CA SER A 120 -5.78 2.50 -16.78
C SER A 120 -6.73 1.40 -17.24
N LEU A 121 -8.03 1.73 -17.34
CA LEU A 121 -8.98 0.80 -17.92
C LEU A 121 -8.63 0.60 -19.38
N ILE A 122 -8.39 -0.65 -19.75
CA ILE A 122 -8.19 -1.02 -21.14
C ILE A 122 -9.47 -1.65 -21.60
N HIS A 123 -10.12 -1.01 -22.56
CA HIS A 123 -11.28 -1.58 -23.23
C HIS A 123 -10.78 -2.37 -24.44
N ILE A 124 -10.95 -3.65 -24.35
CA ILE A 124 -10.61 -4.54 -25.45
C ILE A 124 -11.90 -4.84 -26.21
#